data_94117bf0395f5cfa6b81b3b5710e0d0e
#
_entry.id   94117bf0395f5cfa6b81b3b5710e0d0e
#
_cell.length_a   1.000
_cell.length_b   1.000
_cell.length_c   1.000
_cell.angle_alpha   90.00
_cell.angle_beta   90.00
_cell.angle_gamma   90.00
#
_symmetry.space_group_name_H-M   'P 1'
#
loop_
_entity.id
_entity.type
_entity.pdbx_description
1 polymer ?
#
loop_
_entity_poly.entity_id
_entity_poly.type
_entity_poly.pdbx_seq_one_letter_code
_entity_poly.pdbx_strand_id
1 'polypeptide(L)'
;MEGDADIARTAALFADPARARVLMALADGRALAASVLASEAGLSAQGVSSHLSKLLAAGLVTAEKSGRHRFYRIAGAAPELLEALARHSPARAVRSLREGTRAEALRTARLCYDHVAGRLGVTITAALLDRGALATVDGDPTTRRRAGDRISSQLPEHPYVLGPASAEVFGELGVDVAMAAAGRRPLLRFCLDWTEQRHHLAGALGAAVTERFMAAGWLRSRAKAHRAVQLTDSGSAVLGDVLGVS
;
A
#
# COMPACT_ATOMS: atom_id res chain seq x y z
N MET A 1 -6.19 -29.76 -21.22
CA MET A 1 -6.30 -29.87 -19.74
C MET A 1 -5.31 -28.86 -19.14
N GLU A 2 -5.79 -27.85 -18.44
CA GLU A 2 -4.93 -26.96 -17.64
C GLU A 2 -4.56 -27.72 -16.35
N GLY A 3 -3.26 -27.71 -16.00
CA GLY A 3 -2.75 -28.28 -14.76
C GLY A 3 -2.81 -27.27 -13.61
N ASP A 4 -2.27 -27.64 -12.45
CA ASP A 4 -2.14 -26.76 -11.29
C ASP A 4 -1.25 -25.54 -11.58
N ALA A 5 -1.43 -24.45 -10.81
CA ALA A 5 -0.64 -23.25 -10.94
C ALA A 5 0.85 -23.51 -10.65
N ASP A 6 1.74 -23.08 -11.55
CA ASP A 6 3.19 -23.16 -11.37
C ASP A 6 3.69 -22.07 -10.42
N ILE A 7 3.46 -22.30 -9.13
CA ILE A 7 3.87 -21.39 -8.05
C ILE A 7 5.41 -21.25 -8.02
N ALA A 8 6.14 -22.32 -8.27
CA ALA A 8 7.59 -22.32 -8.22
C ALA A 8 8.20 -21.38 -9.27
N ARG A 9 7.65 -21.37 -10.47
CA ARG A 9 8.05 -20.46 -11.55
C ARG A 9 7.87 -19.00 -11.17
N THR A 10 6.73 -18.66 -10.60
CA THR A 10 6.43 -17.29 -10.13
C THR A 10 7.32 -16.91 -8.95
N ALA A 11 7.45 -17.79 -7.95
CA ALA A 11 8.26 -17.54 -6.76
C ALA A 11 9.74 -17.33 -7.11
N ALA A 12 10.27 -18.07 -8.08
CA ALA A 12 11.65 -17.92 -8.55
C ALA A 12 11.97 -16.49 -9.04
N LEU A 13 10.98 -15.74 -9.53
CA LEU A 13 11.17 -14.36 -9.96
C LEU A 13 11.47 -13.42 -8.78
N PHE A 14 10.95 -13.70 -7.61
CA PHE A 14 11.15 -12.93 -6.39
C PHE A 14 12.30 -13.44 -5.53
N ALA A 15 12.69 -14.71 -5.66
CA ALA A 15 13.74 -15.35 -4.87
C ALA A 15 15.16 -14.85 -5.21
N ASP A 16 15.37 -14.30 -6.40
CA ASP A 16 16.68 -13.76 -6.80
C ASP A 16 16.94 -12.41 -6.11
N PRO A 17 18.05 -12.23 -5.39
CA PRO A 17 18.30 -11.01 -4.61
C PRO A 17 18.38 -9.73 -5.45
N ALA A 18 18.84 -9.82 -6.70
CA ALA A 18 18.92 -8.66 -7.58
C ALA A 18 17.54 -8.27 -8.11
N ARG A 19 16.70 -9.24 -8.53
CA ARG A 19 15.32 -8.97 -8.94
C ARG A 19 14.48 -8.45 -7.79
N ALA A 20 14.62 -9.02 -6.60
CA ALA A 20 13.94 -8.51 -5.41
C ALA A 20 14.29 -7.04 -5.15
N ARG A 21 15.57 -6.65 -5.25
CA ARG A 21 15.99 -5.24 -5.11
C ARG A 21 15.42 -4.34 -6.20
N VAL A 22 15.40 -4.80 -7.46
CA VAL A 22 14.78 -4.07 -8.58
C VAL A 22 13.28 -3.84 -8.31
N LEU A 23 12.54 -4.87 -7.93
CA LEU A 23 11.12 -4.75 -7.62
C LEU A 23 10.86 -3.85 -6.42
N MET A 24 11.65 -3.97 -5.36
CA MET A 24 11.58 -3.07 -4.20
C MET A 24 11.91 -1.62 -4.57
N ALA A 25 12.84 -1.39 -5.51
CA ALA A 25 13.14 -0.05 -6.00
C ALA A 25 11.97 0.57 -6.77
N LEU A 26 11.13 -0.25 -7.39
CA LEU A 26 9.95 0.15 -8.15
C LEU A 26 8.66 0.12 -7.30
N ALA A 27 8.73 -0.35 -6.05
CA ALA A 27 7.54 -0.57 -5.20
C ALA A 27 6.73 0.70 -4.92
N ASP A 28 7.35 1.87 -5.02
CA ASP A 28 6.68 3.17 -4.89
C ASP A 28 5.91 3.59 -6.16
N GLY A 29 5.93 2.78 -7.22
CA GLY A 29 5.22 3.01 -8.48
C GLY A 29 5.92 3.98 -9.44
N ARG A 30 7.06 4.56 -9.08
CA ARG A 30 7.81 5.46 -9.99
C ARG A 30 8.40 4.70 -11.17
N ALA A 31 8.53 5.39 -12.29
CA ALA A 31 9.33 4.91 -13.39
C ALA A 31 10.81 5.21 -13.14
N LEU A 32 11.66 4.19 -13.20
CA LEU A 32 13.10 4.34 -12.99
C LEU A 32 13.87 3.88 -14.23
N ALA A 33 14.94 4.61 -14.57
CA ALA A 33 15.84 4.22 -15.65
C ALA A 33 16.63 2.95 -15.30
N ALA A 34 17.03 2.16 -16.30
CA ALA A 34 17.82 0.94 -16.11
C ALA A 34 19.10 1.18 -15.32
N SER A 35 19.77 2.32 -15.53
CA SER A 35 20.99 2.68 -14.77
C SER A 35 20.72 2.90 -13.28
N VAL A 36 19.57 3.48 -12.93
CA VAL A 36 19.16 3.65 -11.54
C VAL A 36 18.85 2.30 -10.92
N LEU A 37 18.12 1.43 -11.63
CA LEU A 37 17.80 0.07 -11.18
C LEU A 37 19.06 -0.79 -11.02
N ALA A 38 20.06 -0.64 -11.90
CA ALA A 38 21.35 -1.29 -11.75
C ALA A 38 22.03 -0.87 -10.43
N SER A 39 22.10 0.42 -10.15
CA SER A 39 22.64 0.96 -8.89
C SER A 39 21.90 0.43 -7.66
N GLU A 40 20.58 0.43 -7.68
CA GLU A 40 19.73 -0.07 -6.57
C GLU A 40 19.91 -1.58 -6.35
N ALA A 41 20.10 -2.34 -7.43
CA ALA A 41 20.34 -3.79 -7.37
C ALA A 41 21.80 -4.14 -7.00
N GLY A 42 22.72 -3.17 -7.04
CA GLY A 42 24.14 -3.41 -6.87
C GLY A 42 24.76 -4.18 -8.04
N LEU A 43 24.32 -3.87 -9.26
CA LEU A 43 24.73 -4.53 -10.50
C LEU A 43 25.31 -3.51 -11.50
N SER A 44 26.02 -4.03 -12.52
CA SER A 44 26.34 -3.24 -13.71
C SER A 44 25.09 -3.01 -14.57
N ALA A 45 25.15 -2.02 -15.47
CA ALA A 45 24.08 -1.76 -16.43
C ALA A 45 23.77 -2.98 -17.32
N GLN A 46 24.77 -3.74 -17.70
CA GLN A 46 24.62 -4.98 -18.47
C GLN A 46 23.97 -6.08 -17.61
N GLY A 47 24.41 -6.23 -16.35
CA GLY A 47 23.88 -7.24 -15.42
C GLY A 47 22.39 -7.04 -15.12
N VAL A 48 21.91 -5.80 -14.96
CA VAL A 48 20.51 -5.54 -14.69
C VAL A 48 19.59 -5.86 -15.88
N SER A 49 20.10 -5.79 -17.11
CA SER A 49 19.29 -6.00 -18.33
C SER A 49 18.67 -7.39 -18.38
N SER A 50 19.41 -8.44 -18.01
CA SER A 50 18.88 -9.82 -17.99
C SER A 50 17.78 -10.00 -16.96
N HIS A 51 17.89 -9.36 -15.79
CA HIS A 51 16.87 -9.37 -14.75
C HIS A 51 15.61 -8.62 -15.19
N LEU A 52 15.78 -7.45 -15.82
CA LEU A 52 14.67 -6.65 -16.36
C LEU A 52 13.93 -7.39 -17.47
N SER A 53 14.65 -8.09 -18.37
CA SER A 53 14.03 -8.90 -19.42
C SER A 53 13.17 -10.02 -18.85
N LYS A 54 13.61 -10.71 -17.79
CA LYS A 54 12.82 -11.75 -17.12
C LYS A 54 11.56 -11.17 -16.45
N LEU A 55 11.68 -10.02 -15.80
CA LEU A 55 10.56 -9.36 -15.16
C LEU A 55 9.53 -8.83 -16.19
N LEU A 56 10.01 -8.32 -17.34
CA LEU A 56 9.16 -7.90 -18.46
C LEU A 56 8.39 -9.08 -19.06
N ALA A 57 9.11 -10.20 -19.33
CA ALA A 57 8.49 -11.41 -19.88
C ALA A 57 7.42 -11.99 -18.96
N ALA A 58 7.56 -11.79 -17.66
CA ALA A 58 6.59 -12.23 -16.65
C ALA A 58 5.48 -11.18 -16.37
N GLY A 59 5.48 -10.03 -17.04
CA GLY A 59 4.48 -8.97 -16.80
C GLY A 59 4.58 -8.30 -15.43
N LEU A 60 5.67 -8.49 -14.69
CA LEU A 60 5.87 -7.91 -13.36
C LEU A 60 6.39 -6.46 -13.42
N VAL A 61 6.90 -6.05 -14.56
CA VAL A 61 7.26 -4.68 -14.87
C VAL A 61 6.83 -4.33 -16.29
N THR A 62 6.60 -3.05 -16.54
CA THR A 62 6.47 -2.47 -17.88
C THR A 62 7.66 -1.60 -18.20
N ALA A 63 7.90 -1.33 -19.48
CA ALA A 63 8.97 -0.46 -19.92
C ALA A 63 8.48 0.54 -20.95
N GLU A 64 8.87 1.79 -20.80
CA GLU A 64 8.59 2.89 -21.71
C GLU A 64 9.90 3.52 -22.17
N LYS A 65 10.02 3.80 -23.47
CA LYS A 65 11.18 4.49 -24.04
C LYS A 65 10.91 6.00 -24.02
N SER A 66 11.83 6.76 -23.44
CA SER A 66 11.82 8.22 -23.46
C SER A 66 13.20 8.74 -23.88
N GLY A 67 13.30 9.27 -25.07
CA GLY A 67 14.57 9.66 -25.68
C GLY A 67 15.53 8.47 -25.80
N ARG A 68 16.73 8.62 -25.26
CA ARG A 68 17.78 7.57 -25.23
C ARG A 68 17.65 6.59 -24.06
N HIS A 69 16.70 6.82 -23.13
CA HIS A 69 16.55 6.04 -21.91
C HIS A 69 15.31 5.14 -21.99
N ARG A 70 15.40 4.02 -21.29
CA ARG A 70 14.30 3.11 -21.05
C ARG A 70 13.95 3.16 -19.56
N PHE A 71 12.71 3.51 -19.26
CA PHE A 71 12.18 3.61 -17.92
C PHE A 71 11.29 2.40 -17.63
N TYR A 72 11.41 1.86 -16.43
CA TYR A 72 10.69 0.67 -15.99
C TYR A 72 9.79 1.05 -14.82
N ARG A 73 8.61 0.45 -14.78
CA ARG A 73 7.61 0.63 -13.73
C ARG A 73 7.11 -0.74 -13.27
N ILE A 74 6.84 -0.89 -11.97
CA ILE A 74 6.18 -2.09 -11.45
C ILE A 74 4.80 -2.26 -12.08
N ALA A 75 4.38 -3.48 -12.36
CA ALA A 75 3.13 -3.77 -13.06
C ALA A 75 2.54 -5.13 -12.66
N GLY A 76 1.35 -5.42 -13.19
CA GLY A 76 0.66 -6.68 -12.95
C GLY A 76 0.44 -6.96 -11.47
N ALA A 77 0.61 -8.21 -11.08
CA ALA A 77 0.46 -8.68 -9.70
C ALA A 77 1.70 -8.41 -8.82
N ALA A 78 2.77 -7.77 -9.35
CA ALA A 78 4.01 -7.59 -8.59
C ALA A 78 3.85 -6.75 -7.32
N PRO A 79 3.04 -5.66 -7.28
CA PRO A 79 2.81 -4.91 -6.05
C PRO A 79 2.22 -5.76 -4.91
N GLU A 80 1.17 -6.52 -5.21
CA GLU A 80 0.47 -7.39 -4.25
C GLU A 80 1.37 -8.53 -3.76
N LEU A 81 2.10 -9.16 -4.67
CA LEU A 81 3.05 -10.23 -4.34
C LEU A 81 4.21 -9.71 -3.48
N LEU A 82 4.74 -8.51 -3.77
CA LEU A 82 5.75 -7.88 -2.93
C LEU A 82 5.25 -7.60 -1.52
N GLU A 83 4.06 -7.06 -1.39
CA GLU A 83 3.46 -6.80 -0.07
C GLU A 83 3.21 -8.11 0.70
N ALA A 84 2.74 -9.16 0.00
CA ALA A 84 2.56 -10.47 0.58
C ALA A 84 3.89 -11.04 1.11
N LEU A 85 4.95 -10.98 0.33
CA LEU A 85 6.28 -11.45 0.72
C LEU A 85 6.89 -10.58 1.83
N ALA A 86 6.75 -9.27 1.76
CA ALA A 86 7.31 -8.34 2.73
C ALA A 86 6.77 -8.57 4.15
N ARG A 87 5.49 -8.97 4.29
CA ARG A 87 4.90 -9.30 5.60
C ARG A 87 5.61 -10.45 6.32
N HIS A 88 6.22 -11.36 5.56
CA HIS A 88 6.90 -12.55 6.09
C HIS A 88 8.42 -12.43 6.08
N SER A 89 8.94 -11.36 5.49
CA SER A 89 10.38 -11.19 5.36
C SER A 89 10.95 -10.44 6.56
N PRO A 90 12.13 -10.85 7.07
CA PRO A 90 12.83 -10.10 8.10
C PRO A 90 13.23 -8.71 7.57
N ALA A 91 13.29 -7.73 8.48
CA ALA A 91 13.80 -6.41 8.14
C ALA A 91 15.26 -6.50 7.69
N ARG A 92 15.59 -5.78 6.63
CA ARG A 92 16.93 -5.70 6.07
C ARG A 92 17.53 -4.32 6.32
N ALA A 93 18.83 -4.26 6.61
CA ALA A 93 19.54 -3.00 6.75
C ALA A 93 19.46 -2.16 5.46
N VAL A 94 19.21 -0.86 5.62
CA VAL A 94 19.22 0.14 4.53
C VAL A 94 20.64 0.33 4.02
N ARG A 95 20.84 0.29 2.71
CA ARG A 95 22.16 0.36 2.08
C ARG A 95 22.49 1.71 1.45
N SER A 96 21.49 2.59 1.29
CA SER A 96 21.68 3.93 0.73
C SER A 96 20.63 4.90 1.27
N LEU A 97 20.97 6.20 1.27
CA LEU A 97 20.03 7.28 1.65
C LEU A 97 18.76 7.24 0.78
N ARG A 98 18.88 6.96 -0.52
CA ARG A 98 17.74 6.86 -1.44
C ARG A 98 16.82 5.69 -1.10
N GLU A 99 17.39 4.52 -0.79
CA GLU A 99 16.63 3.35 -0.33
C GLU A 99 15.91 3.67 0.98
N GLY A 100 16.59 4.32 1.93
CA GLY A 100 16.03 4.73 3.22
C GLY A 100 14.87 5.71 3.06
N THR A 101 15.04 6.76 2.27
CA THR A 101 14.00 7.75 2.02
C THR A 101 12.76 7.15 1.35
N ARG A 102 12.96 6.21 0.41
CA ARG A 102 11.87 5.50 -0.25
C ARG A 102 11.13 4.59 0.72
N ALA A 103 11.87 3.78 1.46
CA ALA A 103 11.31 2.87 2.44
C ALA A 103 10.50 3.63 3.51
N GLU A 104 11.03 4.75 3.99
CA GLU A 104 10.34 5.60 4.96
C GLU A 104 9.08 6.23 4.37
N ALA A 105 9.12 6.72 3.12
CA ALA A 105 7.93 7.26 2.47
C ALA A 105 6.81 6.23 2.35
N LEU A 106 7.12 4.98 1.99
CA LEU A 106 6.14 3.89 1.90
C LEU A 106 5.62 3.45 3.27
N ARG A 107 6.45 3.51 4.32
CA ARG A 107 6.03 3.24 5.69
C ARG A 107 5.13 4.33 6.24
N THR A 108 5.46 5.58 5.96
CA THR A 108 4.68 6.72 6.44
C THR A 108 3.27 6.73 5.85
N ALA A 109 3.15 6.75 4.53
CA ALA A 109 1.85 6.71 3.87
C ALA A 109 1.97 6.19 2.44
N ARG A 110 1.13 5.25 2.08
CA ARG A 110 1.05 4.67 0.73
C ARG A 110 -0.38 4.29 0.38
N LEU A 111 -0.62 4.03 -0.89
CA LEU A 111 -1.85 3.38 -1.33
C LEU A 111 -1.65 1.86 -1.30
N CYS A 112 -2.55 1.16 -0.61
CA CYS A 112 -2.75 -0.26 -0.70
C CYS A 112 -3.93 -0.50 -1.63
N TYR A 113 -3.65 -0.69 -2.92
CA TYR A 113 -4.65 -0.70 -3.98
C TYR A 113 -5.33 0.67 -4.14
N ASP A 114 -6.46 0.92 -3.51
CA ASP A 114 -7.26 2.16 -3.64
C ASP A 114 -7.54 2.87 -2.30
N HIS A 115 -6.93 2.41 -1.23
CA HIS A 115 -7.11 2.97 0.11
C HIS A 115 -5.77 3.27 0.79
N VAL A 116 -5.79 4.18 1.76
CA VAL A 116 -4.58 4.62 2.49
C VAL A 116 -4.09 3.53 3.44
N ALA A 117 -2.79 3.28 3.41
CA ALA A 117 -2.05 2.33 4.23
C ALA A 117 -0.77 2.96 4.78
N GLY A 118 0.05 2.16 5.45
CA GLY A 118 1.21 2.64 6.20
C GLY A 118 0.77 3.22 7.54
N ARG A 119 1.68 3.90 8.19
CA ARG A 119 1.42 4.54 9.48
C ARG A 119 0.17 5.41 9.44
N LEU A 120 0.02 6.24 8.39
CA LEU A 120 -1.14 7.11 8.23
C LEU A 120 -2.45 6.32 8.17
N GLY A 121 -2.54 5.26 7.37
CA GLY A 121 -3.76 4.45 7.26
C GLY A 121 -4.13 3.76 8.59
N VAL A 122 -3.13 3.26 9.31
CA VAL A 122 -3.33 2.68 10.65
C VAL A 122 -3.77 3.74 11.66
N THR A 123 -3.16 4.93 11.64
CA THR A 123 -3.52 6.04 12.54
C THR A 123 -4.95 6.53 12.29
N ILE A 124 -5.34 6.72 11.02
CA ILE A 124 -6.73 7.09 10.68
C ILE A 124 -7.71 6.02 11.20
N THR A 125 -7.40 4.73 11.02
CA THR A 125 -8.27 3.64 11.47
C THR A 125 -8.41 3.62 12.99
N ALA A 126 -7.31 3.83 13.72
CA ALA A 126 -7.33 3.92 15.18
C ALA A 126 -8.17 5.12 15.65
N ALA A 127 -7.98 6.29 15.04
CA ALA A 127 -8.74 7.48 15.37
C ALA A 127 -10.24 7.33 15.06
N LEU A 128 -10.63 6.64 14.01
CA LEU A 128 -12.04 6.30 13.73
C LEU A 128 -12.64 5.40 14.81
N LEU A 129 -11.87 4.49 15.42
CA LEU A 129 -12.28 3.72 16.59
C LEU A 129 -12.41 4.62 17.81
N ASP A 130 -11.44 5.46 18.10
CA ASP A 130 -11.43 6.36 19.25
C ASP A 130 -12.59 7.36 19.20
N ARG A 131 -12.97 7.83 17.99
CA ARG A 131 -14.12 8.70 17.74
C ARG A 131 -15.47 7.97 17.68
N GLY A 132 -15.49 6.65 17.84
CA GLY A 132 -16.72 5.86 17.75
C GLY A 132 -17.35 5.78 16.35
N ALA A 133 -16.62 6.15 15.29
CA ALA A 133 -17.05 5.96 13.89
C ALA A 133 -16.95 4.48 13.47
N LEU A 134 -15.99 3.76 14.04
CA LEU A 134 -15.88 2.31 14.01
C LEU A 134 -15.99 1.78 15.43
N ALA A 135 -16.41 0.53 15.57
CA ALA A 135 -16.43 -0.20 16.83
C ALA A 135 -15.89 -1.61 16.61
N THR A 136 -15.46 -2.28 17.66
CA THR A 136 -15.03 -3.68 17.65
C THR A 136 -16.06 -4.56 18.33
N VAL A 137 -16.17 -5.81 17.88
CA VAL A 137 -17.09 -6.82 18.46
C VAL A 137 -16.35 -7.89 19.25
N ASP A 138 -15.02 -7.86 19.29
CA ASP A 138 -14.17 -8.81 19.99
C ASP A 138 -13.65 -8.30 21.35
N GLY A 139 -14.01 -7.09 21.73
CA GLY A 139 -13.61 -6.46 23.00
C GLY A 139 -12.20 -5.84 23.00
N ASP A 140 -11.41 -5.97 21.92
CA ASP A 140 -10.13 -5.26 21.78
C ASP A 140 -10.33 -3.98 20.96
N PRO A 141 -10.28 -2.77 21.57
CA PRO A 141 -10.56 -1.50 20.90
C PRO A 141 -9.42 -1.03 19.99
N THR A 142 -8.41 -1.85 19.76
CA THR A 142 -7.22 -1.44 19.00
C THR A 142 -7.23 -1.97 17.57
N THR A 143 -6.31 -1.43 16.76
CA THR A 143 -6.05 -1.93 15.41
C THR A 143 -4.99 -3.04 15.37
N ARG A 144 -4.56 -3.58 16.52
CA ARG A 144 -3.55 -4.62 16.60
C ARG A 144 -4.00 -5.87 15.86
N ARG A 145 -3.02 -6.56 15.28
CA ARG A 145 -3.22 -7.88 14.69
C ARG A 145 -3.79 -8.86 15.73
N ARG A 146 -4.80 -9.63 15.35
CA ARG A 146 -5.38 -10.69 16.16
C ARG A 146 -4.65 -12.02 15.94
N ALA A 147 -4.69 -12.90 16.94
CA ALA A 147 -3.99 -14.19 16.88
C ALA A 147 -4.41 -15.09 15.70
N GLY A 148 -5.65 -14.98 15.24
CA GLY A 148 -6.21 -15.76 14.12
C GLY A 148 -6.07 -15.08 12.75
N ASP A 149 -5.51 -13.87 12.68
CA ASP A 149 -5.42 -13.14 11.42
C ASP A 149 -4.56 -13.88 10.42
N ARG A 150 -5.15 -14.21 9.29
CA ARG A 150 -4.41 -14.76 8.16
C ARG A 150 -3.41 -13.72 7.66
N ILE A 151 -2.27 -14.22 7.21
CA ILE A 151 -1.20 -13.40 6.65
C ILE A 151 -1.54 -13.03 5.20
N SER A 152 -2.72 -12.46 5.00
CA SER A 152 -3.11 -11.86 3.72
C SER A 152 -3.28 -10.36 3.90
N SER A 153 -3.07 -9.58 2.84
CA SER A 153 -3.28 -8.13 2.87
C SER A 153 -4.71 -7.79 3.28
N GLN A 154 -5.68 -8.53 2.79
CA GLN A 154 -7.08 -8.37 3.13
C GLN A 154 -7.48 -9.44 4.15
N LEU A 155 -8.06 -9.01 5.26
CA LEU A 155 -8.62 -9.92 6.26
C LEU A 155 -9.92 -10.52 5.71
N PRO A 156 -10.07 -11.85 5.65
CA PRO A 156 -11.31 -12.49 5.24
C PRO A 156 -12.43 -12.20 6.24
N GLU A 157 -12.09 -12.17 7.51
CA GLU A 157 -12.94 -11.81 8.65
C GLU A 157 -12.27 -10.72 9.47
N HIS A 158 -13.04 -9.83 10.05
CA HIS A 158 -12.53 -8.74 10.89
C HIS A 158 -13.51 -8.39 12.00
N PRO A 159 -13.03 -7.92 13.16
CA PRO A 159 -13.88 -7.62 14.32
C PRO A 159 -14.53 -6.24 14.26
N TYR A 160 -14.45 -5.51 13.14
CA TYR A 160 -14.90 -4.14 13.06
C TYR A 160 -16.28 -4.01 12.46
N VAL A 161 -17.09 -3.12 13.04
CA VAL A 161 -18.41 -2.71 12.58
C VAL A 161 -18.49 -1.17 12.53
N LEU A 162 -19.52 -0.65 11.87
CA LEU A 162 -19.82 0.79 12.00
C LEU A 162 -20.21 1.11 13.44
N GLY A 163 -19.60 2.14 13.99
CA GLY A 163 -19.91 2.63 15.32
C GLY A 163 -21.06 3.65 15.32
N PRO A 164 -21.57 4.04 16.49
CA PRO A 164 -22.72 4.96 16.60
C PRO A 164 -22.43 6.35 16.02
N ALA A 165 -21.18 6.82 16.05
CA ALA A 165 -20.77 8.10 15.48
C ALA A 165 -20.38 8.04 13.99
N SER A 166 -20.62 6.92 13.31
CA SER A 166 -20.14 6.72 11.92
C SER A 166 -20.65 7.80 10.96
N ALA A 167 -21.95 8.09 10.96
CA ALA A 167 -22.53 9.07 10.04
C ALA A 167 -21.97 10.48 10.28
N GLU A 168 -21.80 10.86 11.54
CA GLU A 168 -21.27 12.15 11.96
C GLU A 168 -19.79 12.31 11.54
N VAL A 169 -18.92 11.41 12.02
CA VAL A 169 -17.47 11.52 11.81
C VAL A 169 -17.09 11.37 10.34
N PHE A 170 -17.69 10.42 9.61
CA PHE A 170 -17.45 10.33 8.17
C PHE A 170 -18.02 11.53 7.40
N GLY A 171 -19.15 12.08 7.85
CA GLY A 171 -19.73 13.33 7.32
C GLY A 171 -18.79 14.53 7.49
N GLU A 172 -18.18 14.70 8.67
CA GLU A 172 -17.15 15.72 8.93
C GLU A 172 -15.94 15.58 8.00
N LEU A 173 -15.56 14.34 7.64
CA LEU A 173 -14.53 14.06 6.64
C LEU A 173 -15.03 14.24 5.19
N GLY A 174 -16.31 14.58 5.00
CA GLY A 174 -16.92 14.73 3.68
C GLY A 174 -17.13 13.41 2.95
N VAL A 175 -17.37 12.32 3.69
CA VAL A 175 -17.63 10.97 3.17
C VAL A 175 -19.06 10.55 3.53
N ASP A 176 -19.87 10.26 2.52
CA ASP A 176 -21.22 9.72 2.69
C ASP A 176 -21.16 8.18 2.80
N VAL A 177 -21.44 7.67 4.00
CA VAL A 177 -21.43 6.22 4.29
C VAL A 177 -22.53 5.49 3.50
N ALA A 178 -23.70 6.11 3.30
CA ALA A 178 -24.80 5.48 2.57
C ALA A 178 -24.48 5.35 1.08
N MET A 179 -23.88 6.38 0.49
CA MET A 179 -23.37 6.31 -0.89
C MET A 179 -22.28 5.25 -1.05
N ALA A 180 -21.34 5.16 -0.11
CA ALA A 180 -20.31 4.13 -0.13
C ALA A 180 -20.92 2.71 -0.03
N ALA A 181 -21.99 2.54 0.72
CA ALA A 181 -22.71 1.26 0.88
C ALA A 181 -23.55 0.85 -0.33
N ALA A 182 -23.92 1.78 -1.21
CA ALA A 182 -24.82 1.50 -2.35
C ALA A 182 -24.17 0.63 -3.44
N GLY A 183 -22.85 0.46 -3.42
CA GLY A 183 -22.09 -0.32 -4.40
C GLY A 183 -22.16 -1.82 -4.16
N ARG A 184 -21.63 -2.62 -5.13
CA ARG A 184 -21.51 -4.09 -5.00
C ARG A 184 -20.37 -4.52 -4.08
N ARG A 185 -19.44 -3.62 -3.79
CA ARG A 185 -18.26 -3.89 -2.96
C ARG A 185 -18.65 -3.89 -1.48
N PRO A 186 -18.12 -4.81 -0.66
CA PRO A 186 -18.33 -4.75 0.78
C PRO A 186 -17.93 -3.39 1.35
N LEU A 187 -18.81 -2.79 2.16
CA LEU A 187 -18.61 -1.46 2.75
C LEU A 187 -17.36 -1.44 3.61
N LEU A 188 -17.27 -2.37 4.55
CA LEU A 188 -16.13 -2.54 5.44
C LEU A 188 -15.28 -3.74 4.99
N ARG A 189 -14.00 -3.49 4.86
CA ARG A 189 -12.91 -4.46 4.76
C ARG A 189 -11.73 -3.88 5.52
N PHE A 190 -10.85 -4.75 5.93
CA PHE A 190 -9.61 -4.33 6.60
C PHE A 190 -8.44 -5.10 6.01
N CYS A 191 -7.30 -4.47 5.96
CA CYS A 191 -6.05 -5.07 5.54
C CYS A 191 -5.05 -5.04 6.71
N LEU A 192 -4.22 -6.06 6.82
CA LEU A 192 -3.08 -6.04 7.70
C LEU A 192 -1.93 -5.26 7.05
N ASP A 193 -1.54 -4.14 7.65
CA ASP A 193 -0.41 -3.36 7.18
C ASP A 193 0.89 -4.13 7.42
N TRP A 194 1.70 -4.30 6.37
CA TRP A 194 2.92 -5.10 6.46
C TRP A 194 4.06 -4.39 7.19
N THR A 195 4.02 -3.03 7.29
CA THR A 195 5.03 -2.26 8.02
C THR A 195 4.68 -2.08 9.47
N GLU A 196 3.41 -1.86 9.78
CA GLU A 196 2.92 -1.53 11.12
C GLU A 196 2.41 -2.76 11.88
N GLN A 197 2.15 -3.88 11.18
CA GLN A 197 1.53 -5.10 11.73
C GLN A 197 0.21 -4.80 12.46
N ARG A 198 -0.57 -3.88 11.90
CA ARG A 198 -1.85 -3.38 12.41
C ARG A 198 -2.86 -3.30 11.28
N HIS A 199 -4.13 -3.27 11.64
CA HIS A 199 -5.22 -3.16 10.67
C HIS A 199 -5.39 -1.73 10.19
N HIS A 200 -5.75 -1.58 8.91
CA HIS A 200 -6.18 -0.32 8.33
C HIS A 200 -7.43 -0.53 7.50
N LEU A 201 -8.27 0.53 7.45
CA LEU A 201 -9.56 0.52 6.76
C LEU A 201 -9.39 0.35 5.25
N ALA A 202 -10.18 -0.54 4.69
CA ALA A 202 -10.28 -0.87 3.27
C ALA A 202 -11.77 -0.97 2.87
N GLY A 203 -12.07 -1.68 1.78
CA GLY A 203 -13.45 -1.81 1.30
C GLY A 203 -13.93 -0.56 0.58
N ALA A 204 -15.25 -0.44 0.40
CA ALA A 204 -15.81 0.73 -0.26
C ALA A 204 -15.60 2.00 0.57
N LEU A 205 -15.67 1.90 1.89
CA LEU A 205 -15.49 3.04 2.78
C LEU A 205 -14.03 3.52 2.81
N GLY A 206 -13.05 2.61 2.86
CA GLY A 206 -11.64 2.97 2.77
C GLY A 206 -11.27 3.64 1.44
N ALA A 207 -11.86 3.16 0.34
CA ALA A 207 -11.72 3.79 -0.98
C ALA A 207 -12.35 5.20 -1.00
N ALA A 208 -13.58 5.36 -0.49
CA ALA A 208 -14.28 6.65 -0.44
C ALA A 208 -13.51 7.70 0.39
N VAL A 209 -12.98 7.31 1.55
CA VAL A 209 -12.11 8.19 2.37
C VAL A 209 -10.87 8.61 1.57
N THR A 210 -10.22 7.68 0.90
CA THR A 210 -9.02 7.98 0.12
C THR A 210 -9.31 8.91 -1.06
N GLU A 211 -10.38 8.63 -1.80
CA GLU A 211 -10.83 9.45 -2.93
C GLU A 211 -11.17 10.87 -2.46
N ARG A 212 -11.91 11.01 -1.36
CA ARG A 212 -12.24 12.30 -0.76
C ARG A 212 -11.00 13.08 -0.37
N PHE A 213 -10.02 12.43 0.28
CA PHE A 213 -8.79 13.08 0.73
C PHE A 213 -7.92 13.52 -0.46
N MET A 214 -7.86 12.73 -1.52
CA MET A 214 -7.17 13.11 -2.75
C MET A 214 -7.87 14.26 -3.46
N ALA A 215 -9.21 14.21 -3.59
CA ALA A 215 -10.01 15.25 -4.24
C ALA A 215 -9.96 16.59 -3.49
N ALA A 216 -9.90 16.55 -2.15
CA ALA A 216 -9.77 17.75 -1.31
C ALA A 216 -8.33 18.30 -1.27
N GLY A 217 -7.37 17.60 -1.85
CA GLY A 217 -5.95 17.96 -1.77
C GLY A 217 -5.33 17.74 -0.38
N TRP A 218 -5.98 17.00 0.51
CA TRP A 218 -5.43 16.62 1.83
C TRP A 218 -4.37 15.55 1.73
N LEU A 219 -4.50 14.69 0.71
CA LEU A 219 -3.45 13.76 0.29
C LEU A 219 -3.02 14.09 -1.14
N ARG A 220 -1.74 13.95 -1.43
CA ARG A 220 -1.22 14.05 -2.78
C ARG A 220 -0.20 12.95 -3.08
N SER A 221 -0.19 12.45 -4.30
CA SER A 221 0.87 11.59 -4.78
C SER A 221 2.16 12.39 -4.96
N ARG A 222 3.29 11.80 -4.62
CA ARG A 222 4.61 12.43 -4.84
C ARG A 222 4.94 12.62 -6.33
N ALA A 223 4.39 11.75 -7.19
CA ALA A 223 4.47 11.83 -8.65
C ALA A 223 3.34 11.00 -9.26
N LYS A 224 3.09 11.18 -10.58
CA LYS A 224 2.08 10.41 -11.31
C LYS A 224 2.33 8.90 -11.12
N ALA A 225 1.29 8.17 -10.71
CA ALA A 225 1.30 6.74 -10.40
C ALA A 225 2.29 6.32 -9.29
N HIS A 226 2.61 7.23 -8.36
CA HIS A 226 3.43 6.94 -7.20
C HIS A 226 2.55 6.36 -6.08
N ARG A 227 2.92 5.21 -5.52
CA ARG A 227 2.15 4.57 -4.42
C ARG A 227 2.32 5.29 -3.09
N ALA A 228 3.50 5.87 -2.81
CA ALA A 228 3.67 6.70 -1.64
C ALA A 228 2.90 8.01 -1.82
N VAL A 229 2.09 8.33 -0.83
CA VAL A 229 1.33 9.58 -0.73
C VAL A 229 1.90 10.44 0.38
N GLN A 230 1.54 11.71 0.36
CA GLN A 230 1.94 12.66 1.38
C GLN A 230 0.69 13.37 1.90
N LEU A 231 0.55 13.39 3.22
CA LEU A 231 -0.40 14.26 3.89
C LEU A 231 0.06 15.71 3.71
N THR A 232 -0.84 16.60 3.32
CA THR A 232 -0.56 18.03 3.19
C THR A 232 -0.81 18.73 4.52
N ASP A 233 -0.35 19.98 4.66
CA ASP A 233 -0.61 20.77 5.87
C ASP A 233 -2.11 20.95 6.11
N SER A 234 -2.91 21.19 5.04
CA SER A 234 -4.37 21.24 5.13
C SER A 234 -4.97 19.89 5.52
N GLY A 235 -4.45 18.79 5.02
CA GLY A 235 -4.85 17.45 5.42
C GLY A 235 -4.53 17.17 6.89
N SER A 236 -3.34 17.57 7.34
CA SER A 236 -2.94 17.44 8.74
C SER A 236 -3.86 18.23 9.68
N ALA A 237 -4.20 19.48 9.32
CA ALA A 237 -5.12 20.29 10.09
C ALA A 237 -6.50 19.62 10.23
N VAL A 238 -7.09 19.16 9.11
CA VAL A 238 -8.40 18.49 9.13
C VAL A 238 -8.37 17.19 9.93
N LEU A 239 -7.32 16.37 9.78
CA LEU A 239 -7.20 15.15 10.59
C LEU A 239 -6.98 15.46 12.07
N GLY A 240 -6.28 16.54 12.40
CA GLY A 240 -6.16 17.04 13.77
C GLY A 240 -7.51 17.47 14.34
N ASP A 241 -8.26 18.28 13.61
CA ASP A 241 -9.54 18.83 14.04
C ASP A 241 -10.64 17.76 14.15
N VAL A 242 -10.75 16.87 13.14
CA VAL A 242 -11.83 15.87 13.07
C VAL A 242 -11.47 14.59 13.83
N LEU A 243 -10.24 14.09 13.72
CA LEU A 243 -9.86 12.80 14.28
C LEU A 243 -8.91 12.89 15.47
N GLY A 244 -8.42 14.07 15.84
CA GLY A 244 -7.43 14.22 16.89
C GLY A 244 -6.04 13.66 16.53
N VAL A 245 -5.73 13.56 15.25
CA VAL A 245 -4.45 13.02 14.76
C VAL A 245 -3.46 14.15 14.56
N SER A 246 -2.34 14.09 15.26
CA SER A 246 -1.21 15.06 15.18
C SER A 246 -0.01 14.50 14.44
#